data_63c2d2193d0ccac95cd534657f88cf54
#
_entry.id   63c2d2193d0ccac95cd534657f88cf54
#
_cell.length_a   1.000
_cell.length_b   1.000
_cell.length_c   1.000
_cell.angle_alpha   90.00
_cell.angle_beta   90.00
_cell.angle_gamma   90.00
#
_symmetry.space_group_name_H-M   'P 1'
#
loop_
_entity.id
_entity.type
_entity.pdbx_description
1 polymer ?
#
loop_
_entity_poly.entity_id
_entity_poly.type
_entity_poly.pdbx_seq_one_letter_code
_entity_poly.pdbx_strand_id
1 'polypeptide(L)'
;MQPVRHNGRVSGEVKIVEAAGAVLYRRNTDFQGWLKFSDDGRQTSAASRLADFDTLEVCIVHRPKYDDWSWPKGKLELNETHRHAAVREVSEETGVPVALGPFLGEIEYPLAEEGKKTRRSKDRTVDTKHILFWMARPIDPEDAVRRADAFGPVHRADVGEIDSVMWVSVQCARRMLTHSTDRDILALFVDRVEEGALDGDMLLLVRHGKAEPRKQWTGTDDKRPITPRGASMAYSLDRELACYNPTRLITSPWLRCQQTIQM
;
A
#
# COMPACT_ATOMS: atom_id res chain seq x y z
N MET A 1 -12.75 -13.21 -0.26
CA MET A 1 -13.29 -11.87 -0.57
C MET A 1 -14.48 -11.65 0.35
N GLN A 2 -14.29 -10.97 1.47
CA GLN A 2 -15.38 -10.56 2.34
C GLN A 2 -16.07 -9.36 1.71
N PRO A 3 -17.41 -9.23 1.77
CA PRO A 3 -18.11 -8.09 1.20
C PRO A 3 -17.79 -6.83 1.99
N VAL A 4 -17.36 -5.77 1.29
CA VAL A 4 -17.25 -4.42 1.82
C VAL A 4 -18.63 -3.99 2.35
N ARG A 5 -18.73 -3.74 3.64
CA ARG A 5 -19.98 -3.32 4.27
C ARG A 5 -20.25 -1.85 3.93
N HIS A 6 -21.36 -1.61 3.25
CA HIS A 6 -21.82 -0.26 2.89
C HIS A 6 -22.23 0.56 4.12
N ASN A 7 -21.97 1.88 4.06
CA ASN A 7 -22.33 2.92 5.02
C ASN A 7 -23.86 3.15 5.16
N GLY A 8 -24.60 2.16 5.63
CA GLY A 8 -26.03 2.28 5.95
C GLY A 8 -26.24 2.01 7.45
N ARG A 9 -26.62 3.04 8.22
CA ARG A 9 -26.89 2.89 9.65
C ARG A 9 -28.09 1.99 9.90
N VAL A 10 -27.87 0.85 10.55
CA VAL A 10 -28.83 0.19 11.43
C VAL A 10 -28.52 0.72 12.85
N SER A 11 -29.52 1.18 13.59
CA SER A 11 -29.38 1.78 14.92
C SER A 11 -28.74 0.74 15.88
N GLY A 12 -27.47 1.00 16.29
CA GLY A 12 -26.72 0.16 17.22
C GLY A 12 -25.43 -0.44 16.68
N GLU A 13 -25.16 -0.34 15.38
CA GLU A 13 -23.90 -0.85 14.80
C GLU A 13 -22.74 0.13 14.96
N VAL A 14 -21.57 -0.39 15.37
CA VAL A 14 -20.28 0.33 15.37
C VAL A 14 -19.94 0.71 13.94
N LYS A 15 -19.64 1.97 13.72
CA LYS A 15 -19.13 2.43 12.43
C LYS A 15 -17.63 2.18 12.37
N ILE A 16 -17.20 1.31 11.47
CA ILE A 16 -15.78 1.15 11.13
C ILE A 16 -15.49 2.03 9.91
N VAL A 17 -14.53 2.95 10.05
CA VAL A 17 -14.01 3.74 8.96
C VAL A 17 -12.75 3.07 8.46
N GLU A 18 -12.88 2.42 7.30
CA GLU A 18 -11.74 1.78 6.64
C GLU A 18 -10.86 2.83 5.97
N ALA A 19 -9.54 2.67 6.12
CA ALA A 19 -8.53 3.54 5.57
C ALA A 19 -7.29 2.72 5.14
N ALA A 20 -6.44 3.34 4.34
CA ALA A 20 -5.19 2.73 3.91
C ALA A 20 -4.10 3.79 3.73
N GLY A 21 -2.85 3.38 3.88
CA GLY A 21 -1.70 4.24 3.68
C GLY A 21 -0.43 3.45 3.47
N ALA A 22 0.69 4.15 3.38
CA ALA A 22 1.98 3.49 3.25
C ALA A 22 3.12 4.28 3.88
N VAL A 23 4.17 3.55 4.26
CA VAL A 23 5.49 4.12 4.51
C VAL A 23 6.18 4.24 3.15
N LEU A 24 6.12 5.44 2.57
CA LEU A 24 6.78 5.76 1.32
C LEU A 24 8.27 5.98 1.61
N TYR A 25 9.14 5.22 0.94
CA TYR A 25 10.57 5.26 1.17
C TYR A 25 11.36 5.40 -0.13
N ARG A 26 12.58 5.94 -0.03
CA ARG A 26 13.57 5.99 -1.10
C ARG A 26 14.99 5.84 -0.54
N ARG A 27 15.94 5.44 -1.39
CA ARG A 27 17.36 5.57 -1.07
C ARG A 27 17.83 6.98 -1.44
N ASN A 28 18.49 7.66 -0.54
CA ASN A 28 19.14 8.94 -0.82
C ASN A 28 20.44 8.65 -1.57
N THR A 29 20.45 8.86 -2.89
CA THR A 29 21.62 8.64 -3.74
C THR A 29 22.67 9.74 -3.60
N ASP A 30 22.30 10.89 -3.02
CA ASP A 30 23.22 12.02 -2.81
C ASP A 30 24.05 11.87 -1.53
N PHE A 31 23.71 10.86 -0.69
CA PHE A 31 24.50 10.54 0.49
C PHE A 31 25.75 9.77 0.07
N GLN A 32 26.81 10.50 -0.29
CA GLN A 32 28.17 9.97 -0.37
C GLN A 32 28.74 9.80 1.06
N GLY A 33 28.12 8.94 1.84
CA GLY A 33 28.66 8.49 3.11
C GLY A 33 30.00 7.81 2.82
N TRP A 34 31.03 8.17 3.55
CA TRP A 34 32.35 7.55 3.52
C TRP A 34 32.20 6.07 3.90
N LEU A 35 31.91 5.22 2.92
CA LEU A 35 32.09 3.78 3.05
C LEU A 35 33.57 3.56 3.25
N LYS A 36 33.99 3.43 4.50
CA LYS A 36 35.31 2.86 4.82
C LYS A 36 35.25 1.39 4.36
N PHE A 37 35.75 1.15 3.17
CA PHE A 37 36.06 -0.21 2.76
C PHE A 37 37.12 -0.74 3.73
N SER A 38 36.81 -1.79 4.45
CA SER A 38 37.83 -2.60 5.08
C SER A 38 38.68 -3.23 3.97
N ASP A 39 39.99 -3.21 4.13
CA ASP A 39 41.03 -3.60 3.17
C ASP A 39 40.95 -5.09 2.72
N ASP A 40 40.02 -5.87 3.28
CA ASP A 40 39.86 -7.31 3.04
C ASP A 40 38.69 -7.69 2.10
N GLY A 41 37.97 -6.72 1.55
CA GLY A 41 36.93 -6.93 0.53
C GLY A 41 35.72 -7.77 1.00
N ARG A 42 35.60 -8.09 2.29
CA ARG A 42 34.49 -8.81 2.89
C ARG A 42 33.54 -7.83 3.57
N GLN A 43 32.45 -7.48 2.89
CA GLN A 43 31.30 -6.85 3.56
C GLN A 43 30.73 -7.84 4.57
N THR A 44 30.83 -7.53 5.86
CA THR A 44 30.05 -8.25 6.85
C THR A 44 28.59 -7.84 6.69
N SER A 45 27.67 -8.81 6.70
CA SER A 45 26.22 -8.58 6.53
C SER A 45 25.63 -7.53 7.48
N ALA A 46 26.25 -7.30 8.64
CA ALA A 46 25.86 -6.28 9.61
C ALA A 46 26.26 -4.85 9.20
N ALA A 47 27.44 -4.66 8.59
CA ALA A 47 27.89 -3.34 8.12
C ALA A 47 27.09 -2.88 6.89
N SER A 48 26.70 -3.80 6.01
CA SER A 48 25.81 -3.52 4.87
C SER A 48 24.42 -3.05 5.34
N ARG A 49 23.85 -3.71 6.35
CA ARG A 49 22.53 -3.32 6.90
C ARG A 49 22.52 -1.97 7.60
N LEU A 50 23.59 -1.60 8.31
CA LEU A 50 23.72 -0.27 8.92
C LEU A 50 23.84 0.83 7.85
N ALA A 51 24.57 0.58 6.76
CA ALA A 51 24.67 1.50 5.63
C ALA A 51 23.32 1.70 4.91
N ASP A 52 22.44 0.71 4.92
CA ASP A 52 21.09 0.81 4.34
C ASP A 52 20.24 1.84 5.09
N PHE A 53 20.28 1.90 6.42
CA PHE A 53 19.53 2.87 7.20
C PHE A 53 20.06 4.29 7.09
N ASP A 54 21.37 4.48 6.90
CA ASP A 54 21.99 5.79 6.75
C ASP A 54 21.60 6.46 5.41
N THR A 55 21.31 5.65 4.38
CA THR A 55 20.89 6.14 3.07
C THR A 55 19.38 6.12 2.85
N LEU A 56 18.61 5.61 3.82
CA LEU A 56 17.17 5.42 3.70
C LEU A 56 16.41 6.64 4.21
N GLU A 57 15.58 7.20 3.34
CA GLU A 57 14.63 8.25 3.69
C GLU A 57 13.21 7.74 3.60
N VAL A 58 12.36 8.22 4.49
CA VAL A 58 10.92 8.00 4.50
C VAL A 58 10.17 9.32 4.36
N CYS A 59 9.01 9.28 3.73
CA CYS A 59 8.18 10.46 3.49
C CYS A 59 7.11 10.56 4.57
N ILE A 60 7.06 11.69 5.26
CA ILE A 60 6.03 12.05 6.23
C ILE A 60 5.28 13.30 5.79
N VAL A 61 4.04 13.43 6.21
CA VAL A 61 3.15 14.54 5.86
C VAL A 61 2.71 15.29 7.11
N HIS A 62 2.58 16.62 7.00
CA HIS A 62 2.02 17.45 8.06
C HIS A 62 0.57 17.78 7.76
N ARG A 63 -0.29 17.58 8.76
CA ARG A 63 -1.73 17.84 8.68
C ARG A 63 -2.08 19.08 9.52
N PRO A 64 -2.25 20.26 8.90
CA PRO A 64 -2.43 21.52 9.64
C PRO A 64 -3.66 21.50 10.54
N LYS A 65 -4.71 20.78 10.15
CA LYS A 65 -5.94 20.64 10.94
C LYS A 65 -5.73 20.00 12.32
N TYR A 66 -4.74 19.14 12.44
CA TYR A 66 -4.42 18.38 13.65
C TYR A 66 -3.10 18.83 14.28
N ASP A 67 -2.31 19.63 13.55
CA ASP A 67 -0.95 20.05 13.89
C ASP A 67 -0.07 18.83 14.21
N ASP A 68 -0.10 17.83 13.32
CA ASP A 68 0.59 16.56 13.51
C ASP A 68 1.37 16.11 12.27
N TRP A 69 2.43 15.32 12.51
CA TRP A 69 3.18 14.59 11.50
C TRP A 69 2.77 13.14 11.50
N SER A 70 2.43 12.60 10.34
CA SER A 70 1.99 11.22 10.19
C SER A 70 2.41 10.61 8.85
N TRP A 71 2.13 9.32 8.67
CA TRP A 71 2.23 8.66 7.37
C TRP A 71 1.11 9.12 6.45
N PRO A 72 1.39 9.25 5.13
CA PRO A 72 0.33 9.51 4.14
C PRO A 72 -0.70 8.36 4.14
N LYS A 73 -1.97 8.70 4.34
CA LYS A 73 -3.09 7.76 4.48
C LYS A 73 -4.43 8.44 4.41
N GLY A 74 -5.41 7.77 3.86
CA GLY A 74 -6.77 8.28 3.86
C GLY A 74 -7.82 7.19 3.79
N LYS A 75 -9.08 7.58 3.64
CA LYS A 75 -10.23 6.69 3.68
C LYS A 75 -10.44 6.00 2.34
N LEU A 76 -10.98 4.79 2.39
CA LEU A 76 -11.45 4.13 1.20
C LEU A 76 -12.63 4.87 0.58
N GLU A 77 -12.61 5.02 -0.74
CA GLU A 77 -13.75 5.44 -1.53
C GLU A 77 -14.73 4.28 -1.78
N LEU A 78 -15.86 4.59 -2.39
CA LEU A 78 -16.87 3.59 -2.70
C LEU A 78 -16.33 2.57 -3.71
N ASN A 79 -16.42 1.28 -3.35
CA ASN A 79 -15.91 0.15 -4.15
C ASN A 79 -14.38 0.14 -4.33
N GLU A 80 -13.65 0.85 -3.50
CA GLU A 80 -12.20 0.85 -3.48
C GLU A 80 -11.65 -0.26 -2.56
N THR A 81 -10.51 -0.83 -2.94
CA THR A 81 -9.78 -1.76 -2.06
C THR A 81 -8.74 -1.00 -1.25
N HIS A 82 -8.29 -1.57 -0.13
CA HIS A 82 -7.26 -0.93 0.71
C HIS A 82 -5.95 -0.69 -0.07
N ARG A 83 -5.54 -1.60 -0.96
CA ARG A 83 -4.34 -1.41 -1.78
C ARG A 83 -4.47 -0.24 -2.73
N HIS A 84 -5.62 -0.17 -3.39
CA HIS A 84 -5.91 0.93 -4.32
C HIS A 84 -5.96 2.27 -3.57
N ALA A 85 -6.67 2.33 -2.43
CA ALA A 85 -6.71 3.50 -1.56
C ALA A 85 -5.31 3.92 -1.09
N ALA A 86 -4.45 2.97 -0.68
CA ALA A 86 -3.08 3.28 -0.27
C ALA A 86 -2.28 3.95 -1.39
N VAL A 87 -2.35 3.45 -2.65
CA VAL A 87 -1.68 4.08 -3.79
C VAL A 87 -2.24 5.46 -4.07
N ARG A 88 -3.57 5.62 -4.10
CA ARG A 88 -4.24 6.89 -4.37
C ARG A 88 -3.88 7.93 -3.31
N GLU A 89 -4.11 7.64 -2.04
CA GLU A 89 -3.91 8.56 -0.92
C GLU A 89 -2.43 8.99 -0.79
N VAL A 90 -1.50 8.04 -0.90
CA VAL A 90 -0.07 8.39 -0.88
C VAL A 90 0.28 9.31 -2.04
N SER A 91 -0.25 9.06 -3.24
CA SER A 91 0.01 9.89 -4.42
C SER A 91 -0.65 11.28 -4.29
N GLU A 92 -1.86 11.37 -3.73
CA GLU A 92 -2.58 12.63 -3.50
C GLU A 92 -1.89 13.49 -2.44
N GLU A 93 -1.55 12.91 -1.28
CA GLU A 93 -0.95 13.65 -0.17
C GLU A 93 0.51 14.04 -0.41
N THR A 94 1.28 13.19 -1.11
CA THR A 94 2.72 13.46 -1.34
C THR A 94 3.02 14.08 -2.71
N GLY A 95 2.13 13.90 -3.69
CA GLY A 95 2.38 14.25 -5.09
C GLY A 95 3.34 13.28 -5.80
N VAL A 96 3.66 12.13 -5.20
CA VAL A 96 4.58 11.13 -5.74
C VAL A 96 3.80 9.90 -6.19
N PRO A 97 3.86 9.48 -7.45
CA PRO A 97 3.28 8.23 -7.89
C PRO A 97 4.07 7.05 -7.30
N VAL A 98 3.33 6.08 -6.74
CA VAL A 98 3.95 5.01 -5.95
C VAL A 98 3.51 3.62 -6.37
N ALA A 99 4.36 2.63 -6.10
CA ALA A 99 4.01 1.21 -6.10
C ALA A 99 4.15 0.65 -4.68
N LEU A 100 3.21 -0.24 -4.33
CA LEU A 100 3.24 -0.92 -3.04
C LEU A 100 4.34 -1.99 -3.02
N GLY A 101 4.89 -2.18 -1.85
CA GLY A 101 5.75 -3.25 -1.45
C GLY A 101 5.05 -4.23 -0.48
N PRO A 102 5.80 -4.88 0.42
CA PRO A 102 5.25 -5.75 1.45
C PRO A 102 4.23 -5.05 2.35
N PHE A 103 3.24 -5.82 2.79
CA PHE A 103 2.32 -5.39 3.84
C PHE A 103 3.08 -5.24 5.16
N LEU A 104 2.85 -4.14 5.86
CA LEU A 104 3.48 -3.85 7.16
C LEU A 104 2.61 -4.32 8.31
N GLY A 105 1.37 -3.86 8.35
CA GLY A 105 0.46 -4.13 9.46
C GLY A 105 -0.78 -3.26 9.40
N GLU A 106 -1.56 -3.32 10.47
CA GLU A 106 -2.78 -2.56 10.64
C GLU A 106 -2.81 -1.88 11.99
N ILE A 107 -3.52 -0.76 12.08
CA ILE A 107 -3.82 -0.07 13.33
C ILE A 107 -5.32 0.17 13.43
N GLU A 108 -5.83 0.07 14.64
CA GLU A 108 -7.23 0.39 14.94
C GLU A 108 -7.28 1.31 16.16
N TYR A 109 -8.07 2.38 16.06
CA TYR A 109 -8.28 3.29 17.17
C TYR A 109 -9.67 3.94 17.12
N PRO A 110 -10.20 4.37 18.29
CA PRO A 110 -11.48 5.07 18.37
C PRO A 110 -11.44 6.41 17.62
N LEU A 111 -12.47 6.71 16.81
CA LEU A 111 -12.60 7.99 16.08
C LEU A 111 -12.64 9.22 17.02
N ALA A 112 -12.91 9.01 18.30
CA ALA A 112 -12.87 10.08 19.31
C ALA A 112 -11.47 10.70 19.46
N GLU A 113 -10.43 9.92 19.22
CA GLU A 113 -9.03 10.38 19.31
C GLU A 113 -8.64 11.32 18.16
N GLU A 114 -9.40 11.34 17.05
CA GLU A 114 -9.24 12.31 15.97
C GLU A 114 -9.92 13.66 16.23
N GLY A 115 -10.31 13.96 17.47
CA GLY A 115 -10.98 15.23 17.83
C GLY A 115 -12.42 15.35 17.33
N LYS A 116 -12.99 14.29 16.76
CA LYS A 116 -14.39 14.26 16.36
C LYS A 116 -15.27 14.01 17.57
N LYS A 117 -16.32 14.85 17.77
CA LYS A 117 -17.37 14.60 18.76
C LYS A 117 -18.06 13.28 18.42
N THR A 118 -17.63 12.20 19.03
CA THR A 118 -18.32 10.92 18.94
C THR A 118 -19.60 11.01 19.77
N ARG A 119 -20.75 10.66 19.16
CA ARG A 119 -21.96 10.41 19.94
C ARG A 119 -21.68 9.20 20.83
N ARG A 120 -21.61 9.41 22.13
CA ARG A 120 -21.65 8.31 23.09
C ARG A 120 -23.00 7.60 22.91
N SER A 121 -22.99 6.42 22.31
CA SER A 121 -24.09 5.48 22.41
C SER A 121 -24.18 5.02 23.87
N LYS A 122 -25.41 4.80 24.38
CA LYS A 122 -25.64 4.18 25.71
C LYS A 122 -25.06 2.76 25.79
N ASP A 123 -24.88 2.09 24.66
CA ASP A 123 -24.14 0.84 24.52
C ASP A 123 -22.69 1.19 24.16
N ARG A 124 -21.72 0.68 24.90
CA ARG A 124 -20.25 0.92 24.87
C ARG A 124 -19.54 0.69 23.51
N THR A 125 -20.24 0.82 22.40
CA THR A 125 -19.72 0.65 21.04
C THR A 125 -19.25 2.01 20.51
N VAL A 126 -17.95 2.13 20.26
CA VAL A 126 -17.31 3.36 19.78
C VAL A 126 -17.00 3.19 18.31
N ASP A 127 -17.36 4.19 17.47
CA ASP A 127 -16.92 4.24 16.09
C ASP A 127 -15.40 4.17 16.03
N THR A 128 -14.83 3.29 15.20
CA THR A 128 -13.38 3.07 15.09
C THR A 128 -12.87 3.40 13.69
N LYS A 129 -11.58 3.72 13.59
CA LYS A 129 -10.86 3.80 12.34
C LYS A 129 -9.90 2.62 12.26
N HIS A 130 -9.95 1.91 11.16
CA HIS A 130 -9.09 0.77 10.85
C HIS A 130 -8.25 1.12 9.62
N ILE A 131 -6.93 1.06 9.74
CA ILE A 131 -6.00 1.48 8.70
C ILE A 131 -5.00 0.39 8.41
N LEU A 132 -4.88 0.01 7.15
CA LEU A 132 -3.88 -0.93 6.67
C LEU A 132 -2.69 -0.19 6.04
N PHE A 133 -1.48 -0.64 6.34
CA PHE A 133 -0.24 -0.03 5.85
C PHE A 133 0.63 -0.98 5.05
N TRP A 134 1.26 -0.46 4.01
CA TRP A 134 2.26 -1.13 3.17
C TRP A 134 3.57 -0.35 3.16
N MET A 135 4.64 -0.99 2.74
CA MET A 135 5.79 -0.29 2.18
C MET A 135 5.38 0.28 0.81
N ALA A 136 5.93 1.44 0.44
CA ALA A 136 5.74 1.98 -0.91
C ALA A 136 7.01 2.66 -1.41
N ARG A 137 7.26 2.56 -2.71
CA ARG A 137 8.38 3.21 -3.38
C ARG A 137 7.89 4.12 -4.52
N PRO A 138 8.59 5.22 -4.82
CA PRO A 138 8.32 6.00 -6.02
C PRO A 138 8.45 5.13 -7.27
N ILE A 139 7.68 5.47 -8.29
CA ILE A 139 7.80 4.91 -9.63
C ILE A 139 8.09 6.00 -10.64
N ASP A 140 8.61 5.60 -11.80
CA ASP A 140 8.87 6.54 -12.87
C ASP A 140 7.57 7.16 -13.41
N PRO A 141 7.59 8.44 -13.83
CA PRO A 141 6.42 9.10 -14.41
C PRO A 141 5.81 8.33 -15.60
N GLU A 142 6.63 7.68 -16.43
CA GLU A 142 6.16 6.85 -17.53
C GLU A 142 5.35 5.64 -17.05
N ASP A 143 5.76 5.00 -15.95
CA ASP A 143 5.02 3.91 -15.32
C ASP A 143 3.69 4.42 -14.74
N ALA A 144 3.68 5.61 -14.16
CA ALA A 144 2.47 6.23 -13.66
C ALA A 144 1.45 6.46 -14.79
N VAL A 145 1.90 6.94 -15.95
CA VAL A 145 1.05 7.13 -17.13
C VAL A 145 0.49 5.79 -17.61
N ARG A 146 1.31 4.74 -17.69
CA ARG A 146 0.84 3.39 -18.10
C ARG A 146 -0.23 2.80 -17.18
N ARG A 147 -0.24 3.21 -15.90
CA ARG A 147 -1.21 2.74 -14.89
C ARG A 147 -2.40 3.68 -14.71
N ALA A 148 -2.46 4.79 -15.42
CA ALA A 148 -3.48 5.83 -15.22
C ALA A 148 -4.92 5.29 -15.30
N ASP A 149 -5.19 4.35 -16.20
CA ASP A 149 -6.52 3.75 -16.37
C ASP A 149 -6.97 2.94 -15.13
N ALA A 150 -6.03 2.40 -14.36
CA ALA A 150 -6.34 1.66 -13.13
C ALA A 150 -6.71 2.57 -11.95
N PHE A 151 -6.16 3.78 -11.90
CA PHE A 151 -6.31 4.71 -10.76
C PHE A 151 -7.18 5.93 -11.06
N GLY A 152 -7.44 6.21 -12.34
CA GLY A 152 -8.10 7.45 -12.73
C GLY A 152 -7.19 8.68 -12.51
N PRO A 153 -7.74 9.89 -12.64
CA PRO A 153 -6.99 11.11 -12.40
C PRO A 153 -6.69 11.25 -10.90
N VAL A 154 -5.40 11.38 -10.55
CA VAL A 154 -4.97 11.65 -9.17
C VAL A 154 -5.03 13.15 -8.94
N HIS A 155 -5.79 13.58 -7.95
CA HIS A 155 -5.89 14.95 -7.51
C HIS A 155 -4.97 15.17 -6.31
N ARG A 156 -4.20 16.24 -6.32
CA ARG A 156 -3.36 16.56 -5.17
C ARG A 156 -4.22 17.01 -4.00
N ALA A 157 -3.87 16.55 -2.78
CA ALA A 157 -4.55 16.95 -1.55
C ALA A 157 -4.54 18.49 -1.40
N ASP A 158 -5.62 19.03 -0.84
CA ASP A 158 -5.73 20.46 -0.57
C ASP A 158 -4.72 20.89 0.51
N VAL A 159 -4.21 22.12 0.41
CA VAL A 159 -3.27 22.71 1.41
C VAL A 159 -3.88 22.73 2.82
N GLY A 160 -5.20 22.78 2.94
CA GLY A 160 -5.90 22.66 4.23
C GLY A 160 -5.90 21.23 4.81
N GLU A 161 -5.58 20.23 4.00
CA GLU A 161 -5.44 18.83 4.41
C GLU A 161 -3.97 18.46 4.67
N ILE A 162 -3.08 18.76 3.70
CA ILE A 162 -1.64 18.55 3.79
C ILE A 162 -0.92 19.84 3.38
N ASP A 163 -0.22 20.46 4.30
CA ASP A 163 0.54 21.69 4.03
C ASP A 163 2.04 21.47 3.88
N SER A 164 2.54 20.32 4.34
CA SER A 164 3.96 20.02 4.28
C SER A 164 4.23 18.52 4.01
N VAL A 165 5.21 18.26 3.15
CA VAL A 165 5.69 16.91 2.80
C VAL A 165 7.20 16.90 2.98
N MET A 166 7.71 15.96 3.77
CA MET A 166 9.14 15.88 4.07
C MET A 166 9.70 14.48 3.87
N TRP A 167 10.86 14.43 3.22
CA TRP A 167 11.72 13.26 3.20
C TRP A 167 12.73 13.37 4.34
N VAL A 168 12.72 12.39 5.23
CA VAL A 168 13.54 12.40 6.45
C VAL A 168 14.15 11.04 6.68
N SER A 169 15.31 11.01 7.39
CA SER A 169 15.88 9.73 7.81
C SER A 169 14.92 8.98 8.75
N VAL A 170 15.02 7.66 8.79
CA VAL A 170 14.23 6.78 9.70
C VAL A 170 14.31 7.26 11.15
N GLN A 171 15.51 7.70 11.59
CA GLN A 171 15.70 8.21 12.94
C GLN A 171 14.99 9.56 13.17
N CYS A 172 14.97 10.43 12.17
CA CYS A 172 14.26 11.70 12.23
C CYS A 172 12.75 11.47 12.25
N ALA A 173 12.22 10.57 11.40
CA ALA A 173 10.81 10.19 11.38
C ALA A 173 10.35 9.69 12.77
N ARG A 174 11.15 8.85 13.45
CA ARG A 174 10.83 8.36 14.80
C ARG A 174 10.59 9.49 15.81
N ARG A 175 11.30 10.62 15.66
CA ARG A 175 11.15 11.79 16.55
C ARG A 175 10.01 12.70 16.13
N MET A 176 9.77 12.83 14.83
CA MET A 176 8.77 13.74 14.27
C MET A 176 7.36 13.20 14.29
N LEU A 177 7.18 11.88 14.05
CA LEU A 177 5.86 11.25 14.07
C LEU A 177 5.16 11.50 15.40
N THR A 178 4.00 12.12 15.34
CA THR A 178 3.28 12.62 16.52
C THR A 178 2.63 11.46 17.31
N HIS A 179 2.07 10.47 16.61
CA HIS A 179 1.33 9.39 17.24
C HIS A 179 2.19 8.15 17.49
N SER A 180 1.98 7.47 18.62
CA SER A 180 2.65 6.20 18.93
C SER A 180 2.37 5.13 17.89
N THR A 181 1.11 5.05 17.43
CA THR A 181 0.69 4.10 16.39
C THR A 181 1.45 4.27 15.06
N ASP A 182 1.77 5.51 14.66
CA ASP A 182 2.60 5.76 13.49
C ASP A 182 4.06 5.30 13.72
N ARG A 183 4.57 5.40 14.96
CA ARG A 183 5.89 4.87 15.33
C ARG A 183 5.91 3.34 15.39
N ASP A 184 4.79 2.70 15.74
CA ASP A 184 4.67 1.24 15.68
C ASP A 184 4.74 0.74 14.22
N ILE A 185 4.10 1.45 13.29
CA ILE A 185 4.24 1.17 11.84
C ILE A 185 5.68 1.40 11.37
N LEU A 186 6.39 2.43 11.88
CA LEU A 186 7.81 2.61 11.59
C LEU A 186 8.66 1.43 12.08
N ALA A 187 8.36 0.88 13.25
CA ALA A 187 9.07 -0.30 13.76
C ALA A 187 8.87 -1.51 12.84
N LEU A 188 7.63 -1.77 12.39
CA LEU A 188 7.35 -2.84 11.42
C LEU A 188 8.07 -2.62 10.07
N PHE A 189 8.20 -1.36 9.63
CA PHE A 189 8.98 -1.02 8.45
C PHE A 189 10.46 -1.35 8.64
N VAL A 190 11.04 -0.97 9.78
CA VAL A 190 12.43 -1.28 10.13
C VAL A 190 12.66 -2.79 10.14
N ASP A 191 11.78 -3.57 10.79
CA ASP A 191 11.86 -5.04 10.81
C ASP A 191 11.87 -5.62 9.38
N ARG A 192 11.02 -5.11 8.47
CA ARG A 192 11.01 -5.55 7.07
C ARG A 192 12.30 -5.21 6.32
N VAL A 193 12.88 -4.04 6.59
CA VAL A 193 14.18 -3.65 6.03
C VAL A 193 15.28 -4.60 6.52
N GLU A 194 15.30 -4.93 7.82
CA GLU A 194 16.24 -5.87 8.41
C GLU A 194 16.08 -7.30 7.88
N GLU A 195 14.86 -7.69 7.51
CA GLU A 195 14.55 -8.95 6.82
C GLU A 195 15.00 -8.95 5.33
N GLY A 196 15.49 -7.82 4.79
CA GLY A 196 15.99 -7.71 3.42
C GLY A 196 14.92 -7.29 2.40
N ALA A 197 13.82 -6.68 2.82
CA ALA A 197 12.74 -6.27 1.92
C ALA A 197 13.14 -5.22 0.87
N LEU A 198 14.27 -4.52 1.06
CA LEU A 198 14.77 -3.52 0.10
C LEU A 198 15.49 -4.15 -1.10
N ASP A 199 16.05 -5.35 -0.93
CA ASP A 199 16.91 -6.01 -1.90
C ASP A 199 16.24 -7.21 -2.57
N GLY A 200 15.04 -7.57 -2.10
CA GLY A 200 14.27 -8.69 -2.61
C GLY A 200 13.42 -8.33 -3.84
N ASP A 201 13.26 -9.29 -4.75
CA ASP A 201 12.27 -9.21 -5.81
C ASP A 201 10.88 -9.53 -5.28
N MET A 202 9.87 -8.78 -5.71
CA MET A 202 8.48 -9.07 -5.38
C MET A 202 7.89 -10.05 -6.38
N LEU A 203 7.42 -11.21 -5.90
CA LEU A 203 6.70 -12.19 -6.69
C LEU A 203 5.21 -12.16 -6.37
N LEU A 204 4.38 -11.84 -7.37
CA LEU A 204 2.93 -11.89 -7.27
C LEU A 204 2.41 -13.19 -7.88
N LEU A 205 1.87 -14.09 -7.06
CA LEU A 205 1.28 -15.34 -7.51
C LEU A 205 -0.21 -15.16 -7.79
N VAL A 206 -0.58 -15.32 -9.06
CA VAL A 206 -1.96 -15.13 -9.51
C VAL A 206 -2.54 -16.46 -9.98
N ARG A 207 -3.71 -16.82 -9.43
CA ARG A 207 -4.53 -17.90 -9.92
C ARG A 207 -5.46 -17.41 -11.01
N HIS A 208 -5.59 -18.19 -12.10
CA HIS A 208 -6.54 -17.86 -13.18
C HIS A 208 -7.97 -17.63 -12.68
N GLY A 209 -8.74 -16.78 -13.36
CA GLY A 209 -10.14 -16.52 -13.13
C GLY A 209 -10.97 -17.82 -13.17
N LYS A 210 -12.21 -17.75 -12.68
CA LYS A 210 -13.09 -18.93 -12.67
C LYS A 210 -13.26 -19.48 -14.09
N ALA A 211 -12.77 -20.70 -14.34
CA ALA A 211 -12.90 -21.39 -15.61
C ALA A 211 -14.17 -22.24 -15.67
N GLU A 212 -14.59 -22.64 -16.89
CA GLU A 212 -15.68 -23.58 -17.10
C GLU A 212 -15.47 -24.87 -16.27
N PRO A 213 -16.54 -25.47 -15.71
CA PRO A 213 -16.41 -26.69 -14.93
C PRO A 213 -15.82 -27.83 -15.78
N ARG A 214 -14.78 -28.50 -15.29
CA ARG A 214 -14.10 -29.58 -16.03
C ARG A 214 -15.08 -30.72 -16.46
N LYS A 215 -16.10 -31.01 -15.65
CA LYS A 215 -17.11 -32.06 -15.95
C LYS A 215 -18.05 -31.68 -17.09
N GLN A 216 -18.18 -30.39 -17.41
CA GLN A 216 -19.05 -29.86 -18.47
C GLN A 216 -18.29 -29.50 -19.74
N TRP A 217 -16.95 -29.45 -19.65
CA TRP A 217 -16.11 -29.13 -20.78
C TRP A 217 -15.77 -30.36 -21.61
N THR A 218 -16.09 -30.31 -22.90
CA THR A 218 -15.89 -31.43 -23.83
C THR A 218 -14.58 -31.37 -24.62
N GLY A 219 -13.87 -30.22 -24.58
CA GLY A 219 -12.55 -30.05 -25.24
C GLY A 219 -11.39 -30.50 -24.37
N THR A 220 -10.18 -30.30 -24.88
CA THR A 220 -8.94 -30.49 -24.10
C THR A 220 -8.81 -29.45 -22.98
N ASP A 221 -8.20 -29.82 -21.86
CA ASP A 221 -8.17 -28.97 -20.67
C ASP A 221 -7.38 -27.67 -20.87
N ASP A 222 -6.36 -27.68 -21.75
CA ASP A 222 -5.58 -26.51 -22.15
C ASP A 222 -6.42 -25.42 -22.85
N LYS A 223 -7.48 -25.83 -23.56
CA LYS A 223 -8.42 -24.94 -24.28
C LYS A 223 -9.64 -24.55 -23.45
N ARG A 224 -9.73 -24.96 -22.21
CA ARG A 224 -10.87 -24.63 -21.32
C ARG A 224 -10.83 -23.15 -20.94
N PRO A 225 -11.86 -22.34 -21.31
CA PRO A 225 -11.88 -20.89 -21.10
C PRO A 225 -12.29 -20.53 -19.67
N ILE A 226 -12.13 -19.22 -19.35
CA ILE A 226 -12.78 -18.63 -18.17
C ILE A 226 -14.26 -18.40 -18.44
N THR A 227 -15.07 -18.43 -17.36
CA THR A 227 -16.48 -18.07 -17.40
C THR A 227 -16.65 -16.54 -17.44
N PRO A 228 -17.85 -15.99 -17.72
CA PRO A 228 -18.13 -14.55 -17.57
C PRO A 228 -17.78 -14.02 -16.17
N ARG A 229 -18.05 -14.84 -15.12
CA ARG A 229 -17.62 -14.51 -13.75
C ARG A 229 -16.09 -14.49 -13.61
N GLY A 230 -15.40 -15.40 -14.31
CA GLY A 230 -13.93 -15.43 -14.37
C GLY A 230 -13.37 -14.18 -15.02
N ALA A 231 -14.00 -13.68 -16.08
CA ALA A 231 -13.65 -12.45 -16.76
C ALA A 231 -13.81 -11.23 -15.83
N SER A 232 -14.95 -11.13 -15.11
CA SER A 232 -15.14 -10.06 -14.12
C SER A 232 -14.09 -10.10 -12.98
N MET A 233 -13.68 -11.31 -12.57
CA MET A 233 -12.59 -11.49 -11.58
C MET A 233 -11.25 -11.02 -12.14
N ALA A 234 -10.95 -11.34 -13.41
CA ALA A 234 -9.71 -10.93 -14.08
C ALA A 234 -9.65 -9.40 -14.24
N TYR A 235 -10.73 -8.77 -14.64
CA TYR A 235 -10.83 -7.31 -14.72
C TYR A 235 -10.58 -6.62 -13.35
N SER A 236 -11.17 -7.17 -12.27
CA SER A 236 -10.91 -6.64 -10.94
C SER A 236 -9.46 -6.86 -10.48
N LEU A 237 -8.82 -7.95 -10.94
CA LEU A 237 -7.44 -8.28 -10.62
C LEU A 237 -6.43 -7.31 -11.25
N ASP A 238 -6.70 -6.80 -12.44
CA ASP A 238 -5.85 -5.83 -13.12
C ASP A 238 -5.59 -4.61 -12.23
N ARG A 239 -6.64 -4.04 -11.65
CA ARG A 239 -6.53 -2.91 -10.71
C ARG A 239 -5.71 -3.25 -9.46
N GLU A 240 -5.83 -4.46 -8.94
CA GLU A 240 -5.04 -4.92 -7.79
C GLU A 240 -3.55 -5.09 -8.14
N LEU A 241 -3.25 -5.65 -9.31
CA LEU A 241 -1.88 -5.84 -9.78
C LEU A 241 -1.21 -4.50 -10.09
N ALA A 242 -1.96 -3.55 -10.63
CA ALA A 242 -1.46 -2.20 -10.89
C ALA A 242 -0.92 -1.51 -9.63
N CYS A 243 -1.42 -1.84 -8.43
CA CYS A 243 -0.89 -1.30 -7.17
C CYS A 243 0.59 -1.62 -6.95
N TYR A 244 1.10 -2.72 -7.52
CA TYR A 244 2.47 -3.19 -7.33
C TYR A 244 3.42 -2.83 -8.47
N ASN A 245 2.91 -2.28 -9.56
CA ASN A 245 3.68 -1.94 -10.77
C ASN A 245 4.58 -3.09 -11.25
N PRO A 246 4.02 -4.28 -11.61
CA PRO A 246 4.82 -5.42 -12.03
C PRO A 246 5.57 -5.11 -13.33
N THR A 247 6.87 -5.39 -13.36
CA THR A 247 7.74 -5.17 -14.52
C THR A 247 7.81 -6.37 -15.45
N ARG A 248 7.39 -7.54 -14.98
CA ARG A 248 7.45 -8.79 -15.74
C ARG A 248 6.23 -9.66 -15.47
N LEU A 249 5.59 -10.14 -16.53
CA LEU A 249 4.45 -11.04 -16.49
C LEU A 249 4.85 -12.41 -17.05
N ILE A 250 4.59 -13.47 -16.29
CA ILE A 250 4.80 -14.85 -16.71
C ILE A 250 3.49 -15.59 -16.57
N THR A 251 3.05 -16.24 -17.63
CA THR A 251 1.80 -16.99 -17.64
C THR A 251 1.95 -18.38 -18.25
N SER A 252 1.06 -19.29 -17.86
CA SER A 252 0.90 -20.58 -18.51
C SER A 252 0.29 -20.43 -19.92
N PRO A 253 0.64 -21.30 -20.90
CA PRO A 253 0.04 -21.25 -22.24
C PRO A 253 -1.43 -21.67 -22.27
N TRP A 254 -2.02 -22.10 -21.18
CA TRP A 254 -3.40 -22.54 -21.13
C TRP A 254 -4.38 -21.37 -21.27
N LEU A 255 -5.42 -21.56 -22.09
CA LEU A 255 -6.34 -20.51 -22.49
C LEU A 255 -6.87 -19.69 -21.29
N ARG A 256 -7.33 -20.32 -20.22
CA ARG A 256 -7.84 -19.65 -19.02
C ARG A 256 -6.82 -18.75 -18.33
N CYS A 257 -5.53 -19.12 -18.39
CA CYS A 257 -4.46 -18.30 -17.83
C CYS A 257 -4.20 -17.08 -18.72
N GLN A 258 -4.12 -17.27 -20.03
CA GLN A 258 -3.98 -16.18 -21.00
C GLN A 258 -5.15 -15.20 -20.91
N GLN A 259 -6.40 -15.71 -20.91
CA GLN A 259 -7.59 -14.87 -20.76
C GLN A 259 -7.64 -14.09 -19.45
N THR A 260 -7.01 -14.59 -18.37
CA THR A 260 -6.99 -13.89 -17.08
C THR A 260 -6.08 -12.66 -17.11
N ILE A 261 -5.04 -12.66 -17.92
CA ILE A 261 -4.04 -11.57 -17.98
C ILE A 261 -4.23 -10.63 -19.17
N GLN A 262 -5.18 -10.92 -20.07
CA GLN A 262 -5.48 -10.11 -21.27
C GLN A 262 -6.68 -9.16 -21.08
N MET A 263 -7.28 -9.14 -19.87
CA MET A 263 -8.38 -8.26 -19.54
C MET A 263 -7.88 -6.87 -19.22
#